data_005a3a9e6f8691a52f1f8ae2b7cbd20f
#
_entry.id   005a3a9e6f8691a52f1f8ae2b7cbd20f
#
_cell.length_a   1.000
_cell.length_b   1.000
_cell.length_c   1.000
_cell.angle_alpha   90.00
_cell.angle_beta   90.00
_cell.angle_gamma   90.00
#
_symmetry.space_group_name_H-M   'P 1'
#
loop_
_entity.id
_entity.type
_entity.pdbx_description
1 polymer ?
#
loop_
_entity_poly.entity_id
_entity_poly.type
_entity_poly.pdbx_seq_one_letter_code
_entity_poly.pdbx_strand_id
1 'polypeptide(L)'
;MDTINHYVGMYPIAAGGVIERAFSPFLISMLGVMVIGFACSQRPLRVGIMGVGFAAIIGWMGMTFFSAGGLKYQNTGYVESLITSMDQEAGSEEAEPEPTGIVARLKAEMAAVEARERGETAAPAAKDRSQSSAKTDYINSLRVTYQKDRERRGTNAVPEWDGSGHQVLLWHYEKSLGRYFNNPVEIRPLVSAMNIASYVVFFGIIAAMLVLLFGALRGKGPFFWLLAAVPALLPVFFIIDYSAWLWWYGHRLNDMGAFSVKPFMPTVFGDGKVAQFSTHSYPYWGFGVMLVLSVVIALMVVLRRKQLNRSAGG
;
A
#
# COMPACT_ATOMS: atom_id res chain seq x y z
N MET A 1 9.59 2.66 -7.23
CA MET A 1 10.16 2.10 -8.45
C MET A 1 9.04 2.01 -9.46
N ASP A 2 9.18 2.67 -10.58
CA ASP A 2 8.16 2.65 -11.63
C ASP A 2 8.76 1.94 -12.83
N THR A 3 8.50 0.64 -12.93
CA THR A 3 8.88 -0.13 -14.11
C THR A 3 7.67 -0.22 -15.01
N ILE A 4 7.74 0.34 -16.21
CA ILE A 4 6.65 0.33 -17.18
C ILE A 4 6.74 -0.95 -18.00
N ASN A 5 5.63 -1.69 -18.07
CA ASN A 5 5.52 -2.87 -18.90
C ASN A 5 4.96 -2.52 -20.28
N HIS A 6 5.81 -2.46 -21.27
CA HIS A 6 5.41 -2.25 -22.67
C HIS A 6 4.74 -3.49 -23.31
N TYR A 7 4.84 -4.66 -22.66
CA TYR A 7 4.28 -5.91 -23.19
C TYR A 7 2.77 -6.07 -22.94
N VAL A 8 2.26 -5.38 -21.92
CA VAL A 8 0.84 -5.42 -21.53
C VAL A 8 0.21 -4.01 -21.60
N GLY A 9 0.56 -3.24 -22.62
CA GLY A 9 -0.07 -1.95 -22.87
C GLY A 9 0.42 -0.81 -21.95
N MET A 10 1.73 -0.75 -21.64
CA MET A 10 2.36 0.31 -20.85
C MET A 10 1.91 0.41 -19.39
N TYR A 11 1.51 -0.69 -18.78
CA TYR A 11 1.19 -0.70 -17.35
C TYR A 11 2.47 -0.68 -16.50
N PRO A 12 2.53 0.13 -15.42
CA PRO A 12 3.63 0.09 -14.48
C PRO A 12 3.65 -1.26 -13.74
N ILE A 13 4.67 -2.08 -14.01
CA ILE A 13 4.82 -3.41 -13.38
C ILE A 13 5.00 -3.29 -11.88
N ALA A 14 5.69 -2.23 -11.43
CA ALA A 14 6.06 -2.03 -10.03
C ALA A 14 5.16 -1.04 -9.29
N ALA A 15 4.08 -0.58 -9.90
CA ALA A 15 3.13 0.26 -9.18
C ALA A 15 2.46 -0.46 -8.00
N GLY A 16 2.79 -1.74 -7.80
CA GLY A 16 2.16 -2.62 -6.82
C GLY A 16 0.65 -2.58 -6.99
N GLY A 17 -0.06 -3.68 -6.94
CA GLY A 17 -1.51 -3.61 -7.03
C GLY A 17 -2.02 -2.55 -6.07
N VAL A 18 -2.88 -1.66 -6.52
CA VAL A 18 -3.48 -0.61 -5.67
C VAL A 18 -4.07 -1.23 -4.42
N ILE A 19 -4.57 -2.46 -4.54
CA ILE A 19 -5.15 -3.28 -3.50
C ILE A 19 -4.15 -3.56 -2.36
N GLU A 20 -2.90 -3.87 -2.69
CA GLU A 20 -1.85 -4.21 -1.72
C GLU A 20 -1.48 -3.02 -0.84
N ARG A 21 -1.68 -1.80 -1.33
CA ARG A 21 -1.46 -0.57 -0.57
C ARG A 21 -2.48 -0.34 0.54
N ALA A 22 -3.61 -1.05 0.51
CA ALA A 22 -4.68 -0.88 1.50
C ALA A 22 -4.21 -1.10 2.95
N PHE A 23 -3.26 -2.01 3.18
CA PHE A 23 -2.71 -2.33 4.49
C PHE A 23 -1.43 -1.56 4.84
N SER A 24 -0.80 -0.88 3.88
CA SER A 24 0.49 -0.20 4.07
C SER A 24 0.53 0.81 5.21
N PRO A 25 -0.46 1.70 5.43
CA PRO A 25 -0.40 2.67 6.52
C PRO A 25 -0.36 2.01 7.90
N PHE A 26 -1.09 0.90 8.07
CA PHE A 26 -1.14 0.15 9.33
C PHE A 26 0.17 -0.58 9.59
N LEU A 27 0.76 -1.19 8.56
CA LEU A 27 2.06 -1.85 8.65
C LEU A 27 3.18 -0.87 8.96
N ILE A 28 3.21 0.30 8.30
CA ILE A 28 4.20 1.35 8.58
C ILE A 28 4.06 1.86 10.01
N SER A 29 2.82 2.08 10.47
CA SER A 29 2.55 2.50 11.85
C SER A 29 2.99 1.43 12.86
N MET A 30 2.72 0.16 12.57
CA MET A 30 3.17 -0.97 13.39
C MET A 30 4.71 -1.01 13.50
N LEU A 31 5.42 -0.84 12.39
CA LEU A 31 6.89 -0.76 12.37
C LEU A 31 7.39 0.41 13.21
N GLY A 32 6.77 1.58 13.13
CA GLY A 32 7.09 2.74 13.97
C GLY A 32 6.95 2.42 15.46
N VAL A 33 5.83 1.82 15.86
CA VAL A 33 5.59 1.39 17.26
C VAL A 33 6.62 0.36 17.71
N MET A 34 7.00 -0.60 16.83
CA MET A 34 8.04 -1.59 17.12
C MET A 34 9.39 -0.94 17.42
N VAL A 35 9.83 -0.01 16.56
CA VAL A 35 11.13 0.69 16.71
C VAL A 35 11.15 1.52 17.98
N ILE A 36 10.10 2.29 18.26
CA ILE A 36 9.99 3.09 19.49
C ILE A 36 9.96 2.18 20.71
N GLY A 37 9.18 1.10 20.67
CA GLY A 37 9.12 0.11 21.73
C GLY A 37 10.47 -0.55 22.01
N PHE A 38 11.22 -0.89 20.96
CA PHE A 38 12.57 -1.46 21.11
C PHE A 38 13.56 -0.46 21.68
N ALA A 39 13.48 0.82 21.32
CA ALA A 39 14.31 1.89 21.86
C ALA A 39 14.10 2.11 23.38
N CYS A 40 12.88 1.85 23.88
CA CYS A 40 12.57 2.04 25.30
C CYS A 40 13.24 0.99 26.19
N SER A 41 14.13 1.46 27.08
CA SER A 41 14.82 0.59 28.04
C SER A 41 13.93 0.11 29.18
N GLN A 42 13.03 0.97 29.66
CA GLN A 42 12.11 0.68 30.77
C GLN A 42 10.96 -0.22 30.29
N ARG A 43 10.79 -1.37 30.96
CA ARG A 43 9.74 -2.34 30.63
C ARG A 43 8.33 -1.75 30.67
N PRO A 44 7.89 -1.03 31.73
CA PRO A 44 6.52 -0.52 31.78
C PRO A 44 6.24 0.49 30.67
N LEU A 45 7.19 1.39 30.39
CA LEU A 45 7.06 2.37 29.31
C LEU A 45 6.98 1.70 27.93
N ARG A 46 7.84 0.72 27.66
CA ARG A 46 7.82 -0.07 26.42
C ARG A 46 6.49 -0.75 26.21
N VAL A 47 5.99 -1.47 27.23
CA VAL A 47 4.71 -2.19 27.14
C VAL A 47 3.55 -1.22 27.00
N GLY A 48 3.57 -0.09 27.71
CA GLY A 48 2.56 0.95 27.58
C GLY A 48 2.49 1.54 26.18
N ILE A 49 3.63 1.96 25.61
CA ILE A 49 3.71 2.52 24.25
C ILE A 49 3.23 1.50 23.22
N MET A 50 3.71 0.26 23.31
CA MET A 50 3.33 -0.78 22.34
C MET A 50 1.86 -1.20 22.51
N GLY A 51 1.38 -1.34 23.73
CA GLY A 51 -0.02 -1.68 24.00
C GLY A 51 -0.99 -0.64 23.46
N VAL A 52 -0.76 0.63 23.79
CA VAL A 52 -1.58 1.75 23.31
C VAL A 52 -1.44 1.92 21.79
N GLY A 53 -0.22 1.87 21.26
CA GLY A 53 0.04 2.01 19.84
C GLY A 53 -0.63 0.91 19.01
N PHE A 54 -0.50 -0.35 19.41
CA PHE A 54 -1.14 -1.46 18.71
C PHE A 54 -2.66 -1.43 18.85
N ALA A 55 -3.20 -1.11 20.02
CA ALA A 55 -4.65 -0.94 20.20
C ALA A 55 -5.21 0.16 19.29
N ALA A 56 -4.51 1.30 19.18
CA ALA A 56 -4.90 2.38 18.28
C ALA A 56 -4.86 1.95 16.80
N ILE A 57 -3.83 1.20 16.38
CA ILE A 57 -3.72 0.69 15.00
C ILE A 57 -4.82 -0.33 14.71
N ILE A 58 -5.11 -1.24 15.63
CA ILE A 58 -6.20 -2.22 15.48
C ILE A 58 -7.54 -1.52 15.35
N GLY A 59 -7.82 -0.53 16.21
CA GLY A 59 -9.04 0.27 16.13
C GLY A 59 -9.13 1.05 14.81
N TRP A 60 -8.05 1.68 14.39
CA TRP A 60 -7.99 2.41 13.12
C TRP A 60 -8.21 1.47 11.93
N MET A 61 -7.52 0.33 11.89
CA MET A 61 -7.67 -0.67 10.83
C MET A 61 -9.10 -1.23 10.80
N GLY A 62 -9.69 -1.55 11.97
CA GLY A 62 -11.06 -2.03 12.08
C GLY A 62 -12.08 -1.01 11.58
N MET A 63 -11.95 0.26 11.98
CA MET A 63 -12.79 1.34 11.48
C MET A 63 -12.66 1.55 9.97
N THR A 64 -11.45 1.45 9.44
CA THR A 64 -11.21 1.64 8.01
C THR A 64 -11.86 0.53 7.18
N PHE A 65 -11.70 -0.73 7.59
CA PHE A 65 -12.12 -1.87 6.78
C PHE A 65 -13.58 -2.25 6.96
N PHE A 66 -14.15 -2.10 8.18
CA PHE A 66 -15.47 -2.67 8.48
C PHE A 66 -16.53 -1.65 8.86
N SER A 67 -16.20 -0.37 9.09
CA SER A 67 -17.24 0.61 9.35
C SER A 67 -17.82 1.21 8.07
N ALA A 68 -19.09 1.58 8.12
CA ALA A 68 -19.73 2.37 7.08
C ALA A 68 -18.98 3.71 6.89
N GLY A 69 -18.63 4.04 5.66
CA GLY A 69 -17.80 5.21 5.36
C GLY A 69 -16.35 5.08 5.84
N GLY A 70 -15.83 3.87 6.03
CA GLY A 70 -14.49 3.59 6.54
C GLY A 70 -13.36 4.18 5.70
N LEU A 71 -13.57 4.38 4.40
CA LEU A 71 -12.60 5.02 3.49
C LEU A 71 -12.14 6.42 3.95
N LYS A 72 -12.95 7.13 4.73
CA LYS A 72 -12.55 8.42 5.30
C LYS A 72 -11.34 8.32 6.24
N TYR A 73 -11.09 7.14 6.82
CA TYR A 73 -9.95 6.88 7.70
C TYR A 73 -8.72 6.37 6.94
N GLN A 74 -8.87 6.02 5.65
CA GLN A 74 -7.77 5.55 4.83
C GLN A 74 -6.84 6.70 4.41
N ASN A 75 -5.63 6.38 3.95
CA ASN A 75 -4.69 7.35 3.43
C ASN A 75 -5.22 7.99 2.12
N THR A 76 -5.07 9.32 1.99
CA THR A 76 -5.53 10.07 0.80
C THR A 76 -4.88 9.57 -0.48
N GLY A 77 -3.57 9.30 -0.46
CA GLY A 77 -2.85 8.79 -1.63
C GLY A 77 -3.31 7.38 -2.06
N TYR A 78 -3.82 6.56 -1.14
CA TYR A 78 -4.45 5.30 -1.51
C TYR A 78 -5.79 5.52 -2.24
N VAL A 79 -6.64 6.40 -1.70
CA VAL A 79 -7.94 6.71 -2.31
C VAL A 79 -7.76 7.35 -3.69
N GLU A 80 -6.78 8.24 -3.84
CA GLU A 80 -6.38 8.82 -5.13
C GLU A 80 -5.91 7.74 -6.12
N SER A 81 -5.08 6.79 -5.67
CA SER A 81 -4.59 5.71 -6.53
C SER A 81 -5.69 4.75 -7.00
N LEU A 82 -6.76 4.57 -6.20
CA LEU A 82 -7.94 3.82 -6.64
C LEU A 82 -8.63 4.47 -7.83
N ILE A 83 -8.79 5.79 -7.82
CA ILE A 83 -9.43 6.53 -8.92
C ILE A 83 -8.53 6.54 -10.15
N THR A 84 -7.26 6.90 -9.98
CA THR A 84 -6.31 6.96 -11.09
C THR A 84 -6.21 5.64 -11.84
N SER A 85 -6.27 4.51 -11.12
CA SER A 85 -6.27 3.21 -11.75
C SER A 85 -7.58 2.92 -12.52
N MET A 86 -8.71 3.46 -12.08
CA MET A 86 -10.00 3.33 -12.76
C MET A 86 -10.12 4.25 -13.98
N ASP A 87 -9.59 5.47 -13.91
CA ASP A 87 -9.60 6.42 -15.02
C ASP A 87 -8.71 5.92 -16.17
N GLN A 88 -7.61 5.25 -15.87
CA GLN A 88 -6.80 4.54 -16.87
C GLN A 88 -7.60 3.37 -17.50
N GLU A 89 -8.59 2.83 -16.77
CA GLU A 89 -9.51 1.80 -17.26
C GLU A 89 -10.53 2.36 -18.25
N ALA A 90 -11.07 3.52 -17.98
CA ALA A 90 -12.08 4.14 -18.83
C ALA A 90 -11.51 4.65 -20.17
N GLY A 91 -10.24 5.03 -20.21
CA GLY A 91 -9.56 5.48 -21.44
C GLY A 91 -9.26 4.39 -22.46
N SER A 92 -9.51 3.11 -22.13
CA SER A 92 -9.39 1.97 -23.06
C SER A 92 -10.73 1.52 -23.69
N GLU A 93 -11.85 1.99 -23.18
CA GLU A 93 -13.17 1.84 -23.78
C GLU A 93 -13.62 3.22 -24.26
N GLU A 94 -13.83 3.38 -25.57
CA GLU A 94 -14.25 4.61 -26.24
C GLU A 94 -15.39 5.33 -25.49
N ALA A 95 -15.05 6.30 -24.66
CA ALA A 95 -15.95 7.30 -24.15
C ALA A 95 -15.23 8.65 -24.16
N GLU A 96 -15.84 9.64 -24.79
CA GLU A 96 -15.36 11.04 -24.78
C GLU A 96 -14.98 11.44 -23.36
N PRO A 97 -13.77 12.03 -23.16
CA PRO A 97 -13.32 12.39 -21.84
C PRO A 97 -14.14 13.56 -21.32
N GLU A 98 -15.08 13.32 -20.44
CA GLU A 98 -15.50 14.39 -19.51
C GLU A 98 -14.26 14.83 -18.71
N PRO A 99 -13.92 16.12 -18.66
CA PRO A 99 -12.64 16.60 -18.10
C PRO A 99 -12.67 16.63 -16.57
N THR A 100 -12.75 15.46 -15.92
CA THR A 100 -13.10 15.43 -14.48
C THR A 100 -11.93 15.21 -13.53
N GLY A 101 -10.76 14.75 -13.94
CA GLY A 101 -9.68 14.49 -12.99
C GLY A 101 -8.39 15.27 -13.27
N ILE A 102 -7.81 15.07 -14.43
CA ILE A 102 -6.49 15.61 -14.78
C ILE A 102 -6.56 17.12 -15.09
N VAL A 103 -7.61 17.57 -15.76
CA VAL A 103 -7.80 18.99 -16.08
C VAL A 103 -8.11 19.82 -14.83
N ALA A 104 -8.87 19.26 -13.89
CA ALA A 104 -9.11 19.92 -12.59
C ALA A 104 -7.81 20.02 -11.78
N ARG A 105 -6.97 18.98 -11.83
CA ARG A 105 -5.64 18.96 -11.17
C ARG A 105 -4.65 19.92 -11.83
N LEU A 106 -4.58 19.93 -13.16
CA LEU A 106 -3.76 20.90 -13.89
C LEU A 106 -4.20 22.34 -13.61
N LYS A 107 -5.51 22.58 -13.55
CA LYS A 107 -6.07 23.87 -13.20
C LYS A 107 -5.77 24.27 -11.75
N ALA A 108 -5.80 23.32 -10.82
CA ALA A 108 -5.42 23.51 -9.42
C ALA A 108 -3.91 23.73 -9.25
N GLU A 109 -3.07 23.01 -10.00
CA GLU A 109 -1.61 23.22 -10.02
C GLU A 109 -1.25 24.57 -10.67
N MET A 110 -1.89 24.95 -11.76
CA MET A 110 -1.70 26.26 -12.37
C MET A 110 -2.14 27.40 -11.42
N ALA A 111 -3.28 27.26 -10.75
CA ALA A 111 -3.73 28.20 -9.74
C ALA A 111 -2.78 28.27 -8.53
N ALA A 112 -2.18 27.14 -8.13
CA ALA A 112 -1.18 27.09 -7.06
C ALA A 112 0.17 27.72 -7.46
N VAL A 113 0.57 27.59 -8.72
CA VAL A 113 1.75 28.26 -9.29
C VAL A 113 1.52 29.77 -9.38
N GLU A 114 0.36 30.20 -9.87
CA GLU A 114 -0.02 31.61 -9.91
C GLU A 114 -0.15 32.24 -8.52
N ALA A 115 -0.61 31.51 -7.51
CA ALA A 115 -0.65 31.95 -6.12
C ALA A 115 0.76 32.08 -5.52
N ARG A 116 1.68 31.17 -5.88
CA ARG A 116 3.10 31.27 -5.51
C ARG A 116 3.80 32.45 -6.14
N GLU A 117 3.51 32.77 -7.40
CA GLU A 117 4.06 33.93 -8.10
C GLU A 117 3.54 35.24 -7.53
N ARG A 118 2.34 35.22 -6.92
CA ARG A 118 1.76 36.36 -6.20
C ARG A 118 2.25 36.56 -4.77
N GLY A 119 3.17 35.70 -4.28
CA GLY A 119 3.78 35.85 -2.96
C GLY A 119 2.89 35.46 -1.77
N GLU A 120 1.76 34.79 -2.01
CA GLU A 120 0.90 34.28 -0.94
C GLU A 120 1.47 32.96 -0.39
N THR A 121 2.15 33.05 0.75
CA THR A 121 2.57 31.90 1.54
C THR A 121 1.33 31.25 2.17
N ALA A 122 0.84 30.16 1.57
CA ALA A 122 -0.27 29.40 2.12
C ALA A 122 0.11 28.81 3.48
N ALA A 123 -0.60 29.21 4.52
CA ALA A 123 -0.45 28.70 5.88
C ALA A 123 -0.72 27.19 5.95
N PRO A 124 -0.07 26.42 6.88
CA PRO A 124 -0.25 24.98 7.01
C PRO A 124 -1.71 24.51 7.13
N ALA A 125 -2.56 25.32 7.73
CA ALA A 125 -4.01 25.06 7.88
C ALA A 125 -4.80 25.09 6.55
N ALA A 126 -4.31 25.76 5.53
CA ALA A 126 -4.94 25.80 4.20
C ALA A 126 -4.63 24.51 3.41
N LYS A 127 -3.44 23.92 3.60
CA LYS A 127 -3.05 22.65 3.00
C LYS A 127 -3.90 21.47 3.52
N ASP A 128 -4.16 21.45 4.81
CA ASP A 128 -4.97 20.38 5.44
C ASP A 128 -6.44 20.44 5.00
N ARG A 129 -7.01 21.63 4.87
CA ARG A 129 -8.37 21.82 4.35
C ARG A 129 -8.50 21.43 2.88
N SER A 130 -7.50 21.74 2.05
CA SER A 130 -7.50 21.37 0.63
C SER A 130 -7.35 19.86 0.44
N GLN A 131 -6.54 19.18 1.24
CA GLN A 131 -6.40 17.71 1.22
C GLN A 131 -7.65 16.99 1.72
N SER A 132 -8.32 17.53 2.72
CA SER A 132 -9.56 16.96 3.25
C SER A 132 -10.72 17.09 2.26
N SER A 133 -10.84 18.23 1.55
CA SER A 133 -11.83 18.40 0.49
C SER A 133 -11.53 17.47 -0.70
N ALA A 134 -10.30 17.42 -1.18
CA ALA A 134 -9.90 16.53 -2.26
C ALA A 134 -10.17 15.06 -1.96
N LYS A 135 -9.90 14.59 -0.73
CA LYS A 135 -10.21 13.23 -0.32
C LYS A 135 -11.71 12.93 -0.35
N THR A 136 -12.52 13.87 0.08
CA THR A 136 -13.99 13.74 0.04
C THR A 136 -14.48 13.65 -1.40
N ASP A 137 -13.92 14.44 -2.30
CA ASP A 137 -14.24 14.42 -3.72
C ASP A 137 -13.84 13.09 -4.36
N TYR A 138 -12.68 12.54 -3.99
CA TYR A 138 -12.25 11.23 -4.42
C TYR A 138 -13.22 10.11 -3.95
N ILE A 139 -13.64 10.14 -2.69
CA ILE A 139 -14.60 9.16 -2.16
C ILE A 139 -15.96 9.29 -2.88
N ASN A 140 -16.42 10.50 -3.17
CA ASN A 140 -17.63 10.73 -3.92
C ASN A 140 -17.54 10.21 -5.37
N SER A 141 -16.41 10.41 -6.03
CA SER A 141 -16.16 9.89 -7.38
C SER A 141 -16.18 8.35 -7.39
N LEU A 142 -15.54 7.71 -6.40
CA LEU A 142 -15.60 6.25 -6.23
C LEU A 142 -17.04 5.76 -6.03
N ARG A 143 -17.81 6.46 -5.19
CA ARG A 143 -19.22 6.14 -4.94
C ARG A 143 -20.06 6.24 -6.21
N VAL A 144 -19.89 7.28 -7.00
CA VAL A 144 -20.61 7.45 -8.28
C VAL A 144 -20.26 6.33 -9.26
N THR A 145 -18.95 6.01 -9.37
CA THR A 145 -18.48 4.92 -10.24
C THR A 145 -19.03 3.56 -9.79
N TYR A 146 -19.04 3.31 -8.49
CA TYR A 146 -19.63 2.10 -7.92
C TYR A 146 -21.14 1.99 -8.21
N GLN A 147 -21.89 3.07 -8.07
CA GLN A 147 -23.32 3.11 -8.34
C GLN A 147 -23.62 2.86 -9.82
N LYS A 148 -22.87 3.47 -10.74
CA LYS A 148 -22.97 3.21 -12.19
C LYS A 148 -22.70 1.72 -12.51
N ASP A 149 -21.70 1.13 -11.88
CA ASP A 149 -21.39 -0.29 -12.06
C ASP A 149 -22.51 -1.21 -11.51
N ARG A 150 -23.09 -0.86 -10.37
CA ARG A 150 -24.23 -1.55 -9.76
C ARG A 150 -25.48 -1.49 -10.65
N GLU A 151 -25.79 -0.35 -11.23
CA GLU A 151 -26.89 -0.18 -12.16
C GLU A 151 -26.71 -1.03 -13.43
N ARG A 152 -25.49 -1.04 -13.98
CA ARG A 152 -25.15 -1.82 -15.18
C ARG A 152 -25.23 -3.33 -14.95
N ARG A 153 -24.80 -3.83 -13.78
CA ARG A 153 -24.82 -5.27 -13.43
C ARG A 153 -26.17 -5.75 -12.87
N GLY A 154 -27.04 -4.83 -12.51
CA GLY A 154 -28.30 -5.10 -11.80
C GLY A 154 -28.16 -4.94 -10.29
N THR A 155 -29.15 -4.26 -9.69
CA THR A 155 -29.16 -3.86 -8.27
C THR A 155 -29.09 -5.02 -7.29
N ASN A 156 -29.46 -6.23 -7.70
CA ASN A 156 -29.40 -7.43 -6.86
C ASN A 156 -28.06 -8.17 -6.92
N ALA A 157 -27.21 -7.86 -7.90
CA ALA A 157 -25.92 -8.54 -8.10
C ALA A 157 -24.79 -7.90 -7.30
N VAL A 158 -24.89 -6.61 -6.96
CA VAL A 158 -23.88 -5.85 -6.26
C VAL A 158 -24.52 -5.22 -5.01
N PRO A 159 -23.91 -5.36 -3.81
CA PRO A 159 -24.45 -4.79 -2.56
C PRO A 159 -24.56 -3.27 -2.64
N GLU A 160 -25.30 -2.67 -1.70
CA GLU A 160 -25.34 -1.22 -1.57
C GLU A 160 -23.97 -0.66 -1.15
N TRP A 161 -23.70 0.59 -1.55
CA TRP A 161 -22.49 1.27 -1.16
C TRP A 161 -22.50 1.57 0.35
N ASP A 162 -21.59 0.94 1.07
CA ASP A 162 -21.35 1.24 2.50
C ASP A 162 -20.09 2.09 2.70
N GLY A 163 -19.22 2.20 1.71
CA GLY A 163 -17.98 2.95 1.76
C GLY A 163 -16.94 2.39 2.71
N SER A 164 -17.04 1.11 3.07
CA SER A 164 -16.01 0.42 3.85
C SER A 164 -14.79 0.10 2.97
N GLY A 165 -13.62 0.08 3.59
CA GLY A 165 -12.39 -0.28 2.87
C GLY A 165 -12.44 -1.70 2.32
N HIS A 166 -13.10 -2.62 3.02
CA HIS A 166 -13.26 -4.00 2.58
C HIS A 166 -14.14 -4.12 1.33
N GLN A 167 -15.30 -3.43 1.29
CA GLN A 167 -16.17 -3.41 0.11
C GLN A 167 -15.44 -2.88 -1.12
N VAL A 168 -14.75 -1.75 -0.95
CA VAL A 168 -14.03 -1.10 -2.06
C VAL A 168 -12.85 -1.93 -2.55
N LEU A 169 -12.12 -2.57 -1.64
CA LEU A 169 -11.03 -3.48 -1.98
C LEU A 169 -11.51 -4.63 -2.87
N LEU A 170 -12.58 -5.30 -2.49
CA LEU A 170 -13.10 -6.44 -3.27
C LEU A 170 -13.68 -6.00 -4.61
N TRP A 171 -14.45 -4.91 -4.62
CA TRP A 171 -15.03 -4.37 -5.85
C TRP A 171 -13.95 -3.92 -6.84
N HIS A 172 -12.92 -3.20 -6.35
CA HIS A 172 -11.82 -2.76 -7.21
C HIS A 172 -11.04 -3.96 -7.75
N TYR A 173 -10.81 -4.99 -6.94
CA TYR A 173 -10.13 -6.20 -7.37
C TYR A 173 -10.94 -6.95 -8.46
N GLU A 174 -12.24 -7.12 -8.25
CA GLU A 174 -13.13 -7.72 -9.24
C GLU A 174 -13.10 -6.95 -10.56
N LYS A 175 -13.17 -5.62 -10.48
CA LYS A 175 -13.13 -4.75 -11.64
C LYS A 175 -11.79 -4.83 -12.38
N SER A 176 -10.68 -4.85 -11.65
CA SER A 176 -9.34 -5.01 -12.23
C SER A 176 -9.17 -6.37 -12.92
N LEU A 177 -9.72 -7.45 -12.37
CA LEU A 177 -9.72 -8.77 -13.03
C LEU A 177 -10.54 -8.79 -14.31
N GLY A 178 -11.65 -8.06 -14.36
CA GLY A 178 -12.50 -7.96 -15.55
C GLY A 178 -11.80 -7.41 -16.79
N ARG A 179 -10.63 -6.80 -16.66
CA ARG A 179 -9.78 -6.39 -17.80
C ARG A 179 -9.12 -7.57 -18.49
N TYR A 180 -8.79 -8.60 -17.73
CA TYR A 180 -7.98 -9.71 -18.18
C TYR A 180 -8.83 -10.96 -18.43
N PHE A 181 -9.96 -11.07 -17.74
CA PHE A 181 -10.86 -12.21 -17.79
C PHE A 181 -12.25 -11.74 -18.20
N ASN A 182 -12.71 -12.16 -19.38
CA ASN A 182 -14.06 -11.86 -19.86
C ASN A 182 -15.13 -12.79 -19.30
N ASN A 183 -14.72 -13.84 -18.56
CA ASN A 183 -15.62 -14.86 -18.06
C ASN A 183 -15.85 -14.70 -16.55
N PRO A 184 -17.08 -14.42 -16.08
CA PRO A 184 -17.36 -14.34 -14.63
C PRO A 184 -17.06 -15.62 -13.84
N VAL A 185 -17.05 -16.77 -14.50
CA VAL A 185 -16.72 -18.06 -13.86
C VAL A 185 -15.25 -18.10 -13.41
N GLU A 186 -14.37 -17.43 -14.12
CA GLU A 186 -12.94 -17.33 -13.77
C GLU A 186 -12.69 -16.26 -12.71
N ILE A 187 -13.44 -15.15 -12.74
CA ILE A 187 -13.29 -14.04 -11.81
C ILE A 187 -13.78 -14.39 -10.39
N ARG A 188 -14.95 -15.03 -10.28
CA ARG A 188 -15.59 -15.32 -8.98
C ARG A 188 -14.69 -16.07 -7.99
N PRO A 189 -13.98 -17.15 -8.38
CA PRO A 189 -13.08 -17.85 -7.44
C PRO A 189 -11.95 -16.97 -6.95
N LEU A 190 -11.40 -16.10 -7.81
CA LEU A 190 -10.32 -15.19 -7.47
C LEU A 190 -10.79 -14.10 -6.49
N VAL A 191 -11.96 -13.53 -6.71
CA VAL A 191 -12.55 -12.55 -5.78
C VAL A 191 -12.88 -13.20 -4.44
N SER A 192 -13.38 -14.43 -4.43
CA SER A 192 -13.61 -15.19 -3.20
C SER A 192 -12.32 -15.47 -2.45
N ALA A 193 -11.26 -15.85 -3.16
CA ALA A 193 -9.94 -16.04 -2.57
C ALA A 193 -9.38 -14.74 -1.98
N MET A 194 -9.54 -13.60 -2.68
CA MET A 194 -9.15 -12.28 -2.18
C MET A 194 -9.93 -11.87 -0.94
N ASN A 195 -11.23 -12.19 -0.90
CA ASN A 195 -12.05 -11.95 0.29
C ASN A 195 -11.48 -12.70 1.51
N ILE A 196 -11.18 -13.99 1.37
CA ILE A 196 -10.55 -14.77 2.44
C ILE A 196 -9.18 -14.20 2.80
N ALA A 197 -8.36 -13.89 1.79
CA ALA A 197 -7.02 -13.32 1.99
C ALA A 197 -7.07 -12.00 2.77
N SER A 198 -8.03 -11.13 2.51
CA SER A 198 -8.18 -9.86 3.24
C SER A 198 -8.43 -10.07 4.73
N TYR A 199 -9.27 -11.05 5.11
CA TYR A 199 -9.46 -11.43 6.51
C TYR A 199 -8.21 -12.07 7.12
N VAL A 200 -7.55 -12.97 6.38
CA VAL A 200 -6.30 -13.61 6.84
C VAL A 200 -5.23 -12.56 7.11
N VAL A 201 -5.05 -11.59 6.23
CA VAL A 201 -4.10 -10.49 6.43
C VAL A 201 -4.51 -9.63 7.61
N PHE A 202 -5.79 -9.25 7.72
CA PHE A 202 -6.30 -8.43 8.82
C PHE A 202 -6.03 -9.08 10.18
N PHE A 203 -6.48 -10.33 10.38
CA PHE A 203 -6.27 -11.06 11.63
C PHE A 203 -4.82 -11.46 11.84
N GLY A 204 -4.07 -11.73 10.76
CA GLY A 204 -2.64 -11.99 10.80
C GLY A 204 -1.83 -10.82 11.34
N ILE A 205 -2.14 -9.58 10.94
CA ILE A 205 -1.53 -8.36 11.48
C ILE A 205 -1.84 -8.24 12.98
N ILE A 206 -3.08 -8.49 13.41
CA ILE A 206 -3.46 -8.46 14.84
C ILE A 206 -2.67 -9.52 15.62
N ALA A 207 -2.60 -10.75 15.11
CA ALA A 207 -1.84 -11.82 15.74
C ALA A 207 -0.34 -11.47 15.85
N ALA A 208 0.25 -10.89 14.80
CA ALA A 208 1.62 -10.41 14.83
C ALA A 208 1.83 -9.34 15.92
N MET A 209 0.94 -8.37 16.04
CA MET A 209 1.01 -7.35 17.10
C MET A 209 0.95 -7.97 18.51
N LEU A 210 0.11 -8.98 18.72
CA LEU A 210 0.01 -9.70 20.00
C LEU A 210 1.31 -10.47 20.31
N VAL A 211 1.91 -11.14 19.33
CA VAL A 211 3.19 -11.82 19.48
C VAL A 211 4.31 -10.84 19.82
N LEU A 212 4.35 -9.68 19.15
CA LEU A 212 5.32 -8.63 19.41
C LEU A 212 5.14 -8.00 20.79
N LEU A 213 3.90 -7.77 21.22
CA LEU A 213 3.58 -7.29 22.56
C LEU A 213 4.02 -8.29 23.63
N PHE A 214 3.79 -9.59 23.39
CA PHE A 214 4.30 -10.65 24.27
C PHE A 214 5.83 -10.64 24.35
N GLY A 215 6.52 -10.44 23.22
CA GLY A 215 7.98 -10.23 23.20
C GLY A 215 8.42 -9.03 24.03
N ALA A 216 7.70 -7.92 23.91
CA ALA A 216 7.94 -6.70 24.67
C ALA A 216 7.75 -6.89 26.19
N LEU A 217 6.73 -7.65 26.57
CA LEU A 217 6.45 -8.04 27.97
C LEU A 217 7.59 -8.86 28.57
N ARG A 218 8.14 -9.82 27.82
CA ARG A 218 9.27 -10.65 28.27
C ARG A 218 10.57 -9.86 28.35
N GLY A 219 10.80 -8.91 27.43
CA GLY A 219 12.00 -8.09 27.36
C GLY A 219 13.28 -8.84 27.01
N LYS A 220 13.19 -10.12 26.71
CA LYS A 220 14.27 -11.03 26.32
C LYS A 220 13.73 -12.19 25.47
N GLY A 221 14.61 -12.92 24.80
CA GLY A 221 14.26 -14.05 23.95
C GLY A 221 13.94 -13.66 22.50
N PRO A 222 13.62 -14.63 21.62
CA PRO A 222 13.50 -14.41 20.19
C PRO A 222 12.40 -13.41 19.83
N PHE A 223 11.24 -13.48 20.47
CA PHE A 223 10.12 -12.57 20.22
C PHE A 223 10.44 -11.11 20.54
N PHE A 224 11.31 -10.87 21.55
CA PHE A 224 11.76 -9.51 21.83
C PHE A 224 12.68 -8.97 20.71
N TRP A 225 13.56 -9.83 20.19
CA TRP A 225 14.47 -9.43 19.12
C TRP A 225 13.77 -9.21 17.77
N LEU A 226 12.56 -9.79 17.55
CA LEU A 226 11.76 -9.50 16.36
C LEU A 226 11.39 -8.02 16.26
N LEU A 227 11.28 -7.29 17.37
CA LEU A 227 11.01 -5.84 17.38
C LEU A 227 12.08 -5.05 16.62
N ALA A 228 13.29 -5.54 16.58
CA ALA A 228 14.38 -4.91 15.84
C ALA A 228 14.68 -5.64 14.52
N ALA A 229 14.63 -6.97 14.52
CA ALA A 229 15.00 -7.76 13.34
C ALA A 229 14.09 -7.49 12.15
N VAL A 230 12.77 -7.43 12.35
CA VAL A 230 11.82 -7.19 11.27
C VAL A 230 12.06 -5.84 10.59
N PRO A 231 12.05 -4.69 11.29
CA PRO A 231 12.30 -3.41 10.64
C PRO A 231 13.74 -3.25 10.13
N ALA A 232 14.73 -3.90 10.74
CA ALA A 232 16.11 -3.87 10.25
C ALA A 232 16.31 -4.64 8.95
N LEU A 233 15.52 -5.69 8.71
CA LEU A 233 15.61 -6.54 7.52
C LEU A 233 14.68 -6.08 6.38
N LEU A 234 13.93 -5.00 6.56
CA LEU A 234 13.02 -4.48 5.52
C LEU A 234 13.66 -4.31 4.13
N PRO A 235 14.89 -3.75 3.99
CA PRO A 235 15.50 -3.64 2.66
C PRO A 235 15.76 -4.99 2.01
N VAL A 236 16.10 -6.00 2.80
CA VAL A 236 16.34 -7.37 2.32
C VAL A 236 15.02 -8.01 1.90
N PHE A 237 13.99 -7.90 2.72
CA PHE A 237 12.65 -8.40 2.36
C PHE A 237 12.12 -7.72 1.11
N PHE A 238 12.31 -6.41 0.97
CA PHE A 238 11.93 -5.69 -0.24
C PHE A 238 12.62 -6.24 -1.48
N ILE A 239 13.93 -6.49 -1.43
CA ILE A 239 14.68 -7.04 -2.58
C ILE A 239 14.16 -8.45 -2.93
N ILE A 240 13.92 -9.30 -1.92
CA ILE A 240 13.43 -10.66 -2.14
C ILE A 240 12.02 -10.62 -2.74
N ASP A 241 11.11 -9.87 -2.15
CA ASP A 241 9.71 -9.74 -2.58
C ASP A 241 9.63 -9.19 -4.01
N TYR A 242 10.34 -8.08 -4.27
CA TYR A 242 10.39 -7.47 -5.59
C TYR A 242 11.00 -8.38 -6.65
N SER A 243 12.08 -9.10 -6.32
CA SER A 243 12.69 -10.08 -7.23
C SER A 243 11.76 -11.26 -7.51
N ALA A 244 11.10 -11.78 -6.48
CA ALA A 244 10.14 -12.87 -6.60
C ALA A 244 8.93 -12.46 -7.45
N TRP A 245 8.42 -11.24 -7.25
CA TRP A 245 7.34 -10.68 -8.05
C TRP A 245 7.72 -10.54 -9.53
N LEU A 246 8.88 -9.96 -9.83
CA LEU A 246 9.36 -9.82 -11.22
C LEU A 246 9.56 -11.18 -11.88
N TRP A 247 10.11 -12.14 -11.14
CA TRP A 247 10.28 -13.51 -11.64
C TRP A 247 8.92 -14.15 -11.97
N TRP A 248 7.99 -14.11 -11.03
CA TRP A 248 6.64 -14.66 -11.23
C TRP A 248 5.94 -14.00 -12.40
N TYR A 249 6.00 -12.68 -12.47
CA TYR A 249 5.41 -11.89 -13.54
C TYR A 249 5.97 -12.31 -14.92
N GLY A 250 7.29 -12.37 -15.07
CA GLY A 250 7.92 -12.73 -16.34
C GLY A 250 7.67 -14.17 -16.79
N HIS A 251 7.22 -15.06 -15.89
CA HIS A 251 6.90 -16.46 -16.19
C HIS A 251 5.38 -16.71 -16.39
N ARG A 252 4.53 -15.68 -16.25
CA ARG A 252 3.08 -15.79 -16.35
C ARG A 252 2.46 -14.88 -17.42
N LEU A 253 3.25 -14.46 -18.39
CA LEU A 253 2.80 -13.54 -19.45
C LEU A 253 1.98 -14.19 -20.58
N ASN A 254 1.96 -15.52 -20.70
CA ASN A 254 1.57 -16.22 -21.91
C ASN A 254 0.12 -16.03 -22.31
N ASP A 255 -0.79 -15.90 -21.35
CA ASP A 255 -2.22 -15.88 -21.60
C ASP A 255 -2.79 -14.45 -21.71
N MET A 256 -1.98 -13.44 -21.38
CA MET A 256 -2.42 -12.05 -21.25
C MET A 256 -1.54 -11.03 -21.99
N GLY A 257 -0.45 -11.48 -22.56
CA GLY A 257 0.49 -10.62 -23.28
C GLY A 257 0.14 -10.49 -24.77
N ALA A 258 0.31 -9.29 -25.32
CA ALA A 258 0.18 -9.04 -26.76
C ALA A 258 1.23 -9.77 -27.62
N PHE A 259 2.25 -10.35 -26.97
CA PHE A 259 3.37 -11.05 -27.63
C PHE A 259 3.65 -12.37 -26.91
N SER A 260 3.85 -13.44 -27.67
CA SER A 260 4.40 -14.70 -27.15
C SER A 260 5.91 -14.54 -26.89
N VAL A 261 6.27 -14.15 -25.69
CA VAL A 261 7.67 -14.00 -25.28
C VAL A 261 8.04 -15.22 -24.44
N LYS A 262 9.28 -15.72 -24.64
CA LYS A 262 9.83 -16.75 -23.75
C LYS A 262 9.86 -16.23 -22.31
N PRO A 263 9.61 -17.09 -21.31
CA PRO A 263 9.72 -16.69 -19.91
C PRO A 263 11.07 -15.99 -19.67
N PHE A 264 11.03 -14.86 -18.98
CA PHE A 264 12.20 -14.07 -18.65
C PHE A 264 12.04 -13.44 -17.27
N MET A 265 13.14 -12.99 -16.71
CA MET A 265 13.13 -12.22 -15.47
C MET A 265 13.45 -10.77 -15.80
N PRO A 266 12.52 -9.83 -15.57
CA PRO A 266 12.81 -8.41 -15.70
C PRO A 266 13.96 -7.98 -14.78
N THR A 267 14.68 -6.92 -15.16
CA THR A 267 15.83 -6.42 -14.40
C THR A 267 15.40 -5.89 -13.03
N VAL A 268 15.97 -6.46 -11.96
CA VAL A 268 15.68 -6.05 -10.58
C VAL A 268 16.31 -4.70 -10.27
N PHE A 269 17.61 -4.53 -10.62
CA PHE A 269 18.35 -3.28 -10.48
C PHE A 269 19.21 -3.04 -11.70
N GLY A 270 19.32 -1.77 -12.10
CA GLY A 270 20.11 -1.34 -13.21
C GLY A 270 19.36 -1.31 -14.55
N ASP A 271 20.11 -1.33 -15.61
CA ASP A 271 19.61 -1.29 -16.98
C ASP A 271 19.46 -2.70 -17.55
N GLY A 272 18.33 -2.98 -18.16
CA GLY A 272 18.07 -4.20 -18.89
C GLY A 272 17.55 -3.91 -20.29
N LYS A 273 17.81 -4.82 -21.23
CA LYS A 273 17.30 -4.73 -22.59
C LYS A 273 16.67 -6.05 -22.99
N VAL A 274 15.42 -5.99 -23.43
CA VAL A 274 14.70 -7.13 -23.99
C VAL A 274 14.20 -6.74 -25.37
N ALA A 275 14.78 -7.33 -26.40
CA ALA A 275 14.55 -6.95 -27.80
C ALA A 275 14.86 -5.44 -28.03
N GLN A 276 13.89 -4.67 -28.48
CA GLN A 276 14.00 -3.22 -28.69
C GLN A 276 13.65 -2.37 -27.45
N PHE A 277 13.18 -3.00 -26.37
CA PHE A 277 12.76 -2.30 -25.15
C PHE A 277 13.89 -2.28 -24.14
N SER A 278 14.12 -1.13 -23.53
CA SER A 278 15.04 -0.98 -22.39
C SER A 278 14.25 -0.73 -21.11
N THR A 279 14.68 -1.38 -20.04
CA THR A 279 14.12 -1.19 -18.69
C THR A 279 15.18 -0.54 -17.81
N HIS A 280 14.78 0.47 -17.06
CA HIS A 280 15.64 1.17 -16.11
C HIS A 280 15.04 1.01 -14.72
N SER A 281 15.71 0.29 -13.83
CA SER A 281 15.20 -0.05 -12.50
C SER A 281 16.20 0.41 -11.44
N TYR A 282 15.94 1.57 -10.83
CA TYR A 282 16.81 2.15 -9.82
C TYR A 282 16.07 2.38 -8.49
N PRO A 283 16.75 2.15 -7.36
CA PRO A 283 16.17 2.44 -6.05
C PRO A 283 15.91 3.94 -5.90
N TYR A 284 14.76 4.28 -5.35
CA TYR A 284 14.35 5.64 -5.06
C TYR A 284 14.50 5.98 -3.57
N TRP A 285 14.21 7.20 -3.18
CA TRP A 285 14.40 7.71 -1.82
C TRP A 285 13.86 6.79 -0.71
N GLY A 286 12.72 6.13 -0.95
CA GLY A 286 12.12 5.20 0.03
C GLY A 286 13.06 4.04 0.40
N PHE A 287 13.79 3.49 -0.57
CA PHE A 287 14.78 2.44 -0.31
C PHE A 287 15.98 2.99 0.49
N GLY A 288 16.44 4.20 0.16
CA GLY A 288 17.49 4.88 0.93
C GLY A 288 17.11 5.10 2.39
N VAL A 289 15.88 5.54 2.65
CA VAL A 289 15.34 5.70 4.02
C VAL A 289 15.29 4.36 4.77
N MET A 290 14.88 3.28 4.11
CA MET A 290 14.90 1.94 4.72
C MET A 290 16.32 1.49 5.10
N LEU A 291 17.33 1.77 4.26
CA LEU A 291 18.73 1.47 4.58
C LEU A 291 19.23 2.24 5.80
N VAL A 292 18.96 3.55 5.84
CA VAL A 292 19.33 4.39 7.00
C VAL A 292 18.65 3.88 8.27
N LEU A 293 17.37 3.56 8.22
CA LEU A 293 16.62 2.98 9.34
C LEU A 293 17.25 1.67 9.81
N SER A 294 17.63 0.79 8.89
CA SER A 294 18.28 -0.50 9.21
C SER A 294 19.60 -0.30 9.93
N VAL A 295 20.44 0.65 9.50
CA VAL A 295 21.70 1.00 10.17
C VAL A 295 21.44 1.51 11.58
N VAL A 296 20.49 2.43 11.75
CA VAL A 296 20.12 2.98 13.07
C VAL A 296 19.64 1.86 14.01
N ILE A 297 18.81 0.96 13.53
CA ILE A 297 18.31 -0.17 14.32
C ILE A 297 19.46 -1.14 14.66
N ALA A 298 20.37 -1.41 13.74
CA ALA A 298 21.55 -2.25 14.01
C ALA A 298 22.41 -1.65 15.13
N LEU A 299 22.63 -0.33 15.13
CA LEU A 299 23.32 0.36 16.21
C LEU A 299 22.56 0.24 17.54
N MET A 300 21.24 0.41 17.53
CA MET A 300 20.41 0.20 18.73
C MET A 300 20.51 -1.24 19.27
N VAL A 301 20.55 -2.25 18.40
CA VAL A 301 20.75 -3.66 18.76
C VAL A 301 22.10 -3.86 19.47
N VAL A 302 23.18 -3.30 18.94
CA VAL A 302 24.52 -3.38 19.56
C VAL A 302 24.53 -2.74 20.95
N LEU A 303 23.99 -1.53 21.06
CA LEU A 303 23.89 -0.83 22.34
C LEU A 303 23.06 -1.61 23.36
N ARG A 304 21.95 -2.17 22.94
CA ARG A 304 21.05 -2.96 23.80
C ARG A 304 21.72 -4.24 24.28
N ARG A 305 22.42 -4.96 23.42
CA ARG A 305 23.22 -6.13 23.81
C ARG A 305 24.27 -5.79 24.86
N LYS A 306 24.99 -4.67 24.68
CA LYS A 306 26.00 -4.19 25.66
C LYS A 306 25.38 -3.87 27.01
N GLN A 307 24.18 -3.25 27.02
CA GLN A 307 23.45 -2.97 28.28
C GLN A 307 23.04 -4.27 29.00
N LEU A 308 22.47 -5.23 28.26
CA LEU A 308 22.04 -6.50 28.83
C LEU A 308 23.21 -7.31 29.40
N ASN A 309 24.35 -7.32 28.73
CA ASN A 309 25.56 -8.01 29.23
C ASN A 309 26.11 -7.36 30.47
N ARG A 310 26.07 -6.02 30.59
CA ARG A 310 26.49 -5.32 31.80
C ARG A 310 25.59 -5.60 33.01
N SER A 311 24.27 -5.72 32.78
CA SER A 311 23.31 -6.05 33.85
C SER A 311 23.29 -7.51 34.24
N ALA A 312 23.93 -8.41 33.48
CA ALA A 312 24.05 -9.83 33.78
C ALA A 312 25.39 -10.18 34.48
N GLY A 313 26.39 -9.31 34.41
CA GLY A 313 27.71 -9.51 34.97
C GLY A 313 28.00 -8.68 36.26
N GLY A 314 27.06 -7.90 36.76
CA GLY A 314 27.06 -7.23 38.07
C GLY A 314 25.97 -7.81 38.95
#